data_caab23d716574309e42ded7c0f778f3f
#
_entry.id   caab23d716574309e42ded7c0f778f3f
#
_cell.length_a   1.000
_cell.length_b   1.000
_cell.length_c   1.000
_cell.angle_alpha   90.00
_cell.angle_beta   90.00
_cell.angle_gamma   90.00
#
_symmetry.space_group_name_H-M   'P 1'
#
loop_
_entity.id
_entity.type
_entity.pdbx_description
1 polymer ?
#
loop_
_entity_poly.entity_id
_entity_poly.type
_entity_poly.pdbx_seq_one_letter_code
_entity_poly.pdbx_strand_id
1 'polypeptide(L)'
;ACQDQQKETVQKELINVFRKYGMPYMILADNGSPWGACGETNTDGTKCFTTLEKWFIQLNIKLIHGRPFHPQTQGKEERFHKTLKKELLDREQFRDHDHCQKSFNYWRDKYNCIRPHESLDLRTPADIYAPSIKPYPEKLDDFEYDLSDIKRRVQSNGIINFKRKHINVGKA
;
A
#
# COMPACT_ATOMS: atom_id res chain seq x y z
N ALA A 1 12.24 8.25 4.38
CA ALA A 1 13.08 7.41 3.49
C ALA A 1 13.16 6.01 4.04
N CYS A 2 13.07 4.99 3.19
CA CYS A 2 13.21 3.59 3.57
C CYS A 2 14.63 3.10 3.21
N GLN A 3 15.16 2.16 3.98
CA GLN A 3 16.47 1.56 3.72
C GLN A 3 16.41 0.51 2.60
N ASP A 4 15.25 -0.13 2.45
CA ASP A 4 14.99 -1.15 1.45
C ASP A 4 13.51 -1.17 1.04
N GLN A 5 13.14 -2.08 0.14
CA GLN A 5 11.78 -2.30 -0.32
C GLN A 5 11.21 -3.65 0.17
N GLN A 6 11.78 -4.20 1.26
CA GLN A 6 11.27 -5.44 1.81
C GLN A 6 9.89 -5.23 2.45
N LYS A 7 9.08 -6.28 2.44
CA LYS A 7 7.68 -6.21 2.92
C LYS A 7 7.56 -5.72 4.36
N GLU A 8 8.50 -6.12 5.23
CA GLU A 8 8.54 -5.76 6.63
C GLU A 8 8.79 -4.26 6.81
N THR A 9 9.75 -3.71 6.06
CA THR A 9 10.06 -2.27 6.06
C THR A 9 8.87 -1.47 5.54
N VAL A 10 8.29 -1.90 4.42
CA VAL A 10 7.11 -1.25 3.84
C VAL A 10 5.92 -1.30 4.80
N GLN A 11 5.63 -2.44 5.42
CA GLN A 11 4.54 -2.59 6.38
C GLN A 11 4.74 -1.68 7.60
N LYS A 12 5.95 -1.62 8.14
CA LYS A 12 6.30 -0.73 9.27
C LYS A 12 6.05 0.74 8.93
N GLU A 13 6.47 1.19 7.75
CA GLU A 13 6.26 2.57 7.34
C GLU A 13 4.79 2.88 7.06
N LEU A 14 4.04 1.94 6.51
CA LEU A 14 2.59 2.08 6.36
C LEU A 14 1.87 2.20 7.70
N ILE A 15 2.27 1.43 8.71
CA ILE A 15 1.74 1.55 10.08
C ILE A 15 1.97 2.97 10.61
N ASN A 16 3.17 3.53 10.46
CA ASN A 16 3.48 4.90 10.86
C ASN A 16 2.59 5.93 10.14
N VAL A 17 2.37 5.72 8.84
CA VAL A 17 1.48 6.58 8.04
C VAL A 17 0.03 6.44 8.50
N PHE A 18 -0.45 5.21 8.74
CA PHE A 18 -1.83 4.97 9.18
C PHE A 18 -2.11 5.53 10.59
N ARG A 19 -1.14 5.46 11.50
CA ARG A 19 -1.24 6.11 12.82
C ARG A 19 -1.37 7.61 12.71
N LYS A 20 -0.63 8.21 11.79
CA LYS A 20 -0.59 9.67 11.63
C LYS A 20 -1.79 10.24 10.87
N TYR A 21 -2.26 9.54 9.84
CA TYR A 21 -3.23 10.08 8.88
C TYR A 21 -4.55 9.29 8.84
N GLY A 22 -4.64 8.20 9.60
CA GLY A 22 -5.73 7.24 9.50
C GLY A 22 -5.57 6.31 8.30
N MET A 23 -6.34 5.23 8.29
CA MET A 23 -6.27 4.21 7.24
C MET A 23 -7.13 4.60 6.03
N PRO A 24 -6.63 4.41 4.79
CA PRO A 24 -7.45 4.56 3.60
C PRO A 24 -8.44 3.40 3.45
N TYR A 25 -9.52 3.61 2.71
CA TYR A 25 -10.41 2.52 2.29
C TYR A 25 -9.80 1.70 1.15
N MET A 26 -8.88 2.30 0.40
CA MET A 26 -8.34 1.72 -0.82
C MET A 26 -6.92 2.22 -1.07
N ILE A 27 -6.05 1.33 -1.54
CA ILE A 27 -4.70 1.64 -2.00
C ILE A 27 -4.58 1.20 -3.44
N LEU A 28 -4.09 2.08 -4.30
CA LEU A 28 -3.67 1.75 -5.65
C LEU A 28 -2.16 1.51 -5.64
N ALA A 29 -1.74 0.34 -6.10
CA ALA A 29 -0.34 -0.03 -6.20
C ALA A 29 -0.01 -0.57 -7.60
N ASP A 30 1.27 -0.65 -7.90
CA ASP A 30 1.74 -1.38 -9.07
C ASP A 30 1.65 -2.90 -8.88
N ASN A 31 2.05 -3.65 -9.91
CA ASN A 31 2.09 -5.11 -9.84
C ASN A 31 3.43 -5.66 -9.34
N GLY A 32 4.35 -4.78 -8.93
CA GLY A 32 5.67 -5.15 -8.42
C GLY A 32 5.65 -5.64 -6.97
N SER A 33 6.73 -6.29 -6.55
CA SER A 33 6.96 -6.62 -5.14
C SER A 33 7.15 -5.33 -4.31
N PRO A 34 6.61 -5.23 -3.09
CA PRO A 34 5.90 -6.29 -2.33
C PRO A 34 4.38 -6.30 -2.50
N TRP A 35 3.84 -5.49 -3.43
CA TRP A 35 2.41 -5.18 -3.52
C TRP A 35 1.57 -6.30 -4.14
N GLY A 36 2.10 -7.05 -5.14
CA GLY A 36 1.25 -8.00 -5.84
C GLY A 36 1.92 -9.02 -6.74
N ALA A 37 3.21 -9.03 -6.86
CA ALA A 37 3.91 -10.05 -7.63
C ALA A 37 4.30 -11.23 -6.74
N CYS A 38 3.32 -11.98 -6.27
CA CYS A 38 3.57 -13.37 -5.97
C CYS A 38 3.72 -14.09 -7.32
N GLY A 39 4.95 -14.51 -7.69
CA GLY A 39 5.19 -15.29 -8.91
C GLY A 39 4.54 -16.67 -8.89
N GLU A 40 3.80 -17.00 -7.81
CA GLU A 40 3.08 -18.24 -7.62
C GLU A 40 1.62 -18.04 -8.01
N THR A 41 1.23 -18.73 -9.05
CA THR A 41 -0.17 -18.97 -9.36
C THR A 41 -0.56 -20.33 -8.79
N ASN A 42 -1.77 -20.41 -8.27
CA ASN A 42 -2.37 -21.67 -7.90
C ASN A 42 -2.49 -22.60 -9.13
N THR A 43 -2.65 -23.89 -8.90
CA THR A 43 -2.86 -24.90 -9.96
C THR A 43 -4.08 -24.63 -10.84
N ASP A 44 -5.02 -23.79 -10.38
CA ASP A 44 -6.21 -23.35 -11.10
C ASP A 44 -6.03 -21.98 -11.81
N GLY A 45 -4.81 -21.42 -11.81
CA GLY A 45 -4.51 -20.14 -12.42
C GLY A 45 -4.87 -18.92 -11.57
N THR A 46 -5.40 -19.08 -10.34
CA THR A 46 -5.66 -17.97 -9.45
C THR A 46 -4.37 -17.47 -8.80
N LYS A 47 -4.26 -16.17 -8.58
CA LYS A 47 -3.10 -15.56 -7.90
C LYS A 47 -3.12 -15.88 -6.40
N CYS A 48 -1.96 -16.25 -5.86
CA CYS A 48 -1.78 -16.31 -4.41
C CYS A 48 -1.70 -14.91 -3.83
N PHE A 49 -2.33 -14.68 -2.69
CA PHE A 49 -2.21 -13.42 -1.95
C PHE A 49 -0.83 -13.31 -1.29
N THR A 50 -0.18 -12.17 -1.47
CA THR A 50 1.04 -11.85 -0.72
C THR A 50 0.72 -11.65 0.77
N THR A 51 1.74 -11.72 1.61
CA THR A 51 1.57 -11.43 3.05
C THR A 51 1.05 -10.01 3.30
N LEU A 52 1.48 -9.05 2.48
CA LEU A 52 1.03 -7.66 2.56
C LEU A 52 -0.45 -7.52 2.14
N GLU A 53 -0.88 -8.21 1.09
CA GLU A 53 -2.29 -8.25 0.69
C GLU A 53 -3.18 -8.86 1.77
N LYS A 54 -2.74 -9.97 2.40
CA LYS A 54 -3.46 -10.59 3.52
C LYS A 54 -3.62 -9.60 4.69
N TRP A 55 -2.58 -8.85 5.01
CA TRP A 55 -2.64 -7.82 6.05
C TRP A 55 -3.59 -6.66 5.69
N PHE A 56 -3.63 -6.21 4.44
CA PHE A 56 -4.62 -5.23 4.00
C PHE A 56 -6.05 -5.74 4.10
N ILE A 57 -6.29 -7.01 3.77
CA ILE A 57 -7.61 -7.64 3.94
C ILE A 57 -8.03 -7.62 5.41
N GLN A 58 -7.12 -7.98 6.34
CA GLN A 58 -7.38 -7.91 7.79
C GLN A 58 -7.72 -6.49 8.27
N LEU A 59 -7.09 -5.47 7.68
CA LEU A 59 -7.36 -4.06 7.94
C LEU A 59 -8.62 -3.53 7.22
N ASN A 60 -9.30 -4.38 6.44
CA ASN A 60 -10.39 -3.97 5.58
C ASN A 60 -9.99 -2.81 4.65
N ILE A 61 -8.81 -2.93 4.04
CA ILE A 61 -8.28 -2.02 3.01
C ILE A 61 -8.29 -2.76 1.68
N LYS A 62 -8.93 -2.19 0.68
CA LYS A 62 -8.96 -2.75 -0.66
C LYS A 62 -7.68 -2.40 -1.40
N LEU A 63 -6.89 -3.40 -1.80
CA LEU A 63 -5.77 -3.20 -2.70
C LEU A 63 -6.24 -3.31 -4.16
N ILE A 64 -5.88 -2.32 -4.96
CA ILE A 64 -6.16 -2.27 -6.40
C ILE A 64 -4.84 -2.18 -7.14
N HIS A 65 -4.68 -2.99 -8.16
CA HIS A 65 -3.53 -2.95 -9.03
C HIS A 65 -3.85 -2.21 -10.33
N GLY A 66 -2.88 -1.42 -10.81
CA GLY A 66 -2.95 -0.82 -12.13
C GLY A 66 -3.12 -1.90 -13.21
N ARG A 67 -3.90 -1.61 -14.25
CA ARG A 67 -3.99 -2.52 -15.39
C ARG A 67 -2.61 -2.61 -16.05
N PRO A 68 -2.12 -3.82 -16.39
CA PRO A 68 -0.90 -3.97 -17.17
C PRO A 68 -0.96 -3.11 -18.44
N PHE A 69 0.13 -2.43 -18.76
CA PHE A 69 0.25 -1.58 -19.95
C PHE A 69 -0.69 -0.36 -20.02
N HIS A 70 -1.29 0.08 -18.90
CA HIS A 70 -2.08 1.30 -18.81
C HIS A 70 -1.43 2.35 -17.88
N PRO A 71 -0.41 3.10 -18.35
CA PRO A 71 0.31 4.08 -17.52
C PRO A 71 -0.56 5.22 -17.01
N GLN A 72 -1.68 5.50 -17.65
CA GLN A 72 -2.59 6.58 -17.26
C GLN A 72 -3.15 6.43 -15.83
N THR A 73 -3.20 5.22 -15.30
CA THR A 73 -3.70 4.94 -13.95
C THR A 73 -2.78 5.50 -12.86
N GLN A 74 -1.50 5.67 -13.17
CA GLN A 74 -0.46 6.16 -12.25
C GLN A 74 0.10 7.54 -12.63
N GLY A 75 -0.51 8.24 -13.59
CA GLY A 75 0.01 9.51 -14.10
C GLY A 75 0.19 10.61 -13.06
N LYS A 76 -0.60 10.60 -11.97
CA LYS A 76 -0.42 11.54 -10.83
C LYS A 76 0.84 11.20 -10.04
N GLU A 77 1.08 9.93 -9.81
CA GLU A 77 2.25 9.43 -9.10
C GLU A 77 3.53 9.65 -9.91
N GLU A 78 3.49 9.38 -11.22
CA GLU A 78 4.60 9.66 -12.12
C GLU A 78 4.97 11.16 -12.12
N ARG A 79 3.96 12.04 -12.19
CA ARG A 79 4.19 13.49 -12.10
C ARG A 79 4.78 13.90 -10.76
N PHE A 80 4.29 13.32 -9.66
CA PHE A 80 4.83 13.55 -8.33
C PHE A 80 6.30 13.14 -8.24
N HIS A 81 6.63 11.92 -8.68
CA HIS A 81 8.01 11.41 -8.68
C HIS A 81 8.93 12.24 -9.57
N LYS A 82 8.46 12.66 -10.75
CA LYS A 82 9.23 13.55 -11.64
C LYS A 82 9.53 14.90 -10.97
N THR A 83 8.57 15.45 -10.25
CA THR A 83 8.73 16.70 -9.53
C THR A 83 9.71 16.54 -8.37
N LEU A 84 9.55 15.50 -7.55
CA LEU A 84 10.45 15.16 -6.46
C LEU A 84 11.88 14.97 -6.95
N LYS A 85 12.07 14.23 -8.02
CA LYS A 85 13.38 14.00 -8.63
C LYS A 85 14.02 15.31 -9.04
N LYS A 86 13.34 16.13 -9.84
CA LYS A 86 13.85 17.40 -10.35
C LYS A 86 14.15 18.43 -9.25
N GLU A 87 13.33 18.48 -8.21
CA GLU A 87 13.40 19.53 -7.19
C GLU A 87 14.28 19.16 -5.99
N LEU A 88 14.44 17.88 -5.71
CA LEU A 88 15.20 17.39 -4.57
C LEU A 88 16.35 16.46 -4.98
N LEU A 89 16.05 15.31 -5.61
CA LEU A 89 17.05 14.26 -5.82
C LEU A 89 18.16 14.66 -6.79
N ASP A 90 17.85 15.42 -7.83
CA ASP A 90 18.84 15.90 -8.81
C ASP A 90 19.64 17.13 -8.32
N ARG A 91 19.24 17.72 -7.19
CA ARG A 91 19.83 18.96 -6.67
C ARG A 91 20.63 18.80 -5.40
N GLU A 92 20.41 17.72 -4.66
CA GLU A 92 20.98 17.55 -3.34
C GLU A 92 21.69 16.18 -3.21
N GLN A 93 22.91 16.22 -2.68
CA GLN A 93 23.65 15.02 -2.30
C GLN A 93 23.46 14.80 -0.79
N PHE A 94 22.89 13.67 -0.44
CA PHE A 94 22.62 13.34 0.97
C PHE A 94 23.88 12.73 1.61
N ARG A 95 24.26 13.25 2.78
CA ARG A 95 25.41 12.77 3.56
C ARG A 95 25.12 11.45 4.25
N ASP A 96 23.89 11.32 4.74
CA ASP A 96 23.38 10.18 5.52
C ASP A 96 21.86 10.11 5.42
N HIS A 97 21.28 9.06 6.02
CA HIS A 97 19.84 8.83 6.03
C HIS A 97 19.06 9.94 6.76
N ASP A 98 19.59 10.47 7.85
CA ASP A 98 18.93 11.53 8.62
C ASP A 98 18.88 12.84 7.85
N HIS A 99 19.97 13.18 7.16
CA HIS A 99 19.99 14.33 6.26
C HIS A 99 18.97 14.15 5.13
N CYS A 100 18.96 12.99 4.50
CA CYS A 100 17.98 12.63 3.47
C CYS A 100 16.55 12.80 4.00
N GLN A 101 16.23 12.25 5.17
CA GLN A 101 14.88 12.35 5.75
C GLN A 101 14.47 13.79 6.07
N LYS A 102 15.40 14.63 6.57
CA LYS A 102 15.14 16.07 6.83
C LYS A 102 14.85 16.81 5.52
N SER A 103 15.61 16.57 4.48
CA SER A 103 15.41 17.19 3.17
C SER A 103 14.08 16.77 2.54
N PHE A 104 13.71 15.49 2.65
CA PHE A 104 12.41 15.00 2.22
C PHE A 104 11.25 15.63 3.00
N ASN A 105 11.38 15.78 4.31
CA ASN A 105 10.36 16.42 5.15
C ASN A 105 10.17 17.90 4.75
N TYR A 106 11.26 18.64 4.60
CA TYR A 106 11.21 20.04 4.14
C TYR A 106 10.55 20.16 2.76
N TRP A 107 10.97 19.33 1.80
CA TRP A 107 10.39 19.34 0.47
C TRP A 107 8.88 18.95 0.49
N ARG A 108 8.51 17.96 1.29
CA ARG A 108 7.11 17.55 1.47
C ARG A 108 6.25 18.69 2.01
N ASP A 109 6.75 19.40 3.01
CA ASP A 109 6.01 20.50 3.63
C ASP A 109 5.85 21.67 2.64
N LYS A 110 6.89 21.95 1.85
CA LYS A 110 6.81 22.93 0.77
C LYS A 110 5.81 22.49 -0.33
N TYR A 111 5.85 21.23 -0.73
CA TYR A 111 4.97 20.67 -1.75
C TYR A 111 3.50 20.69 -1.32
N ASN A 112 3.22 20.32 -0.08
CA ASN A 112 1.86 20.17 0.41
C ASN A 112 1.24 21.46 0.94
N CYS A 113 2.04 22.37 1.54
CA CYS A 113 1.50 23.52 2.27
C CYS A 113 1.77 24.86 1.59
N ILE A 114 2.71 24.93 0.64
CA ILE A 114 3.12 26.21 0.04
C ILE A 114 2.87 26.23 -1.47
N ARG A 115 3.08 25.11 -2.15
CA ARG A 115 3.01 25.05 -3.60
C ARG A 115 1.56 25.01 -4.10
N PRO A 116 1.12 25.99 -4.91
CA PRO A 116 -0.18 25.94 -5.56
C PRO A 116 -0.18 24.91 -6.70
N HIS A 117 -1.28 24.22 -6.87
CA HIS A 117 -1.48 23.22 -7.92
C HIS A 117 -2.62 23.64 -8.84
N GLU A 118 -2.36 23.71 -10.14
CA GLU A 118 -3.37 24.06 -11.15
C GLU A 118 -4.58 23.12 -11.09
N SER A 119 -4.35 21.82 -10.92
CA SER A 119 -5.41 20.82 -10.81
C SER A 119 -6.26 20.92 -9.54
N LEU A 120 -5.89 21.79 -8.61
CA LEU A 120 -6.58 22.09 -7.36
C LEU A 120 -7.05 23.57 -7.30
N ASP A 121 -7.26 24.19 -8.45
CA ASP A 121 -7.63 25.61 -8.55
C ASP A 121 -6.65 26.52 -7.83
N LEU A 122 -5.36 26.29 -8.01
CA LEU A 122 -4.24 26.98 -7.38
C LEU A 122 -4.19 26.87 -5.84
N ARG A 123 -4.99 25.99 -5.25
CA ARG A 123 -4.89 25.64 -3.81
C ARG A 123 -3.73 24.67 -3.58
N THR A 124 -3.31 24.59 -2.32
CA THR A 124 -2.31 23.60 -1.92
C THR A 124 -2.97 22.24 -1.60
N PRO A 125 -2.24 21.12 -1.67
CA PRO A 125 -2.78 19.83 -1.23
C PRO A 125 -3.31 19.86 0.21
N ALA A 126 -2.66 20.60 1.13
CA ALA A 126 -3.07 20.71 2.52
C ALA A 126 -4.42 21.42 2.70
N ASP A 127 -4.81 22.32 1.79
CA ASP A 127 -6.11 23.00 1.86
C ASP A 127 -7.29 22.07 1.57
N ILE A 128 -7.01 20.94 0.93
CA ILE A 128 -8.05 19.99 0.47
C ILE A 128 -7.99 18.69 1.25
N TYR A 129 -6.82 18.34 1.76
CA TYR A 129 -6.60 17.07 2.43
C TYR A 129 -7.32 17.03 3.79
N ALA A 130 -8.06 15.96 4.03
CA ALA A 130 -8.60 15.61 5.34
C ALA A 130 -8.08 14.24 5.76
N PRO A 131 -7.63 14.08 7.01
CA PRO A 131 -7.24 12.77 7.55
C PRO A 131 -8.41 11.78 7.47
N SER A 132 -8.10 10.51 7.31
CA SER A 132 -9.12 9.47 7.37
C SER A 132 -9.68 9.35 8.79
N ILE A 133 -10.99 9.14 8.89
CA ILE A 133 -11.67 8.87 10.17
C ILE A 133 -11.45 7.44 10.67
N LYS A 134 -10.84 6.56 9.86
CA LYS A 134 -10.59 5.15 10.17
C LYS A 134 -9.24 5.03 10.89
N PRO A 135 -9.19 4.85 12.23
CA PRO A 135 -7.94 4.74 12.96
C PRO A 135 -7.24 3.41 12.67
N TYR A 136 -5.93 3.39 12.83
CA TYR A 136 -5.16 2.15 12.77
C TYR A 136 -5.40 1.34 14.06
N PRO A 137 -5.84 0.07 13.99
CA PRO A 137 -5.98 -0.78 15.15
C PRO A 137 -4.61 -1.28 15.60
N GLU A 138 -4.21 -0.98 16.84
CA GLU A 138 -2.92 -1.46 17.38
C GLU A 138 -2.90 -2.99 17.60
N LYS A 139 -4.08 -3.58 17.73
CA LYS A 139 -4.28 -5.02 17.77
C LYS A 139 -5.30 -5.40 16.72
N LEU A 140 -4.95 -6.34 15.88
CA LEU A 140 -5.93 -6.94 14.97
C LEU A 140 -6.77 -7.91 15.79
N ASP A 141 -8.07 -7.71 15.78
CA ASP A 141 -9.01 -8.64 16.39
C ASP A 141 -9.02 -9.95 15.59
N ASP A 142 -9.30 -11.05 16.29
CA ASP A 142 -9.54 -12.31 15.63
C ASP A 142 -10.75 -12.17 14.71
N PHE A 143 -10.67 -12.83 13.55
CA PHE A 143 -11.72 -12.74 12.55
C PHE A 143 -13.02 -13.37 13.07
N GLU A 144 -14.03 -12.56 13.33
CA GLU A 144 -15.37 -13.06 13.64
C GLU A 144 -16.09 -13.46 12.35
N TYR A 145 -16.49 -14.72 12.32
CA TYR A 145 -17.26 -15.27 11.21
C TYR A 145 -18.76 -15.12 11.51
N ASP A 146 -19.54 -14.69 10.53
CA ASP A 146 -20.99 -14.73 10.61
C ASP A 146 -21.47 -16.17 10.85
N LEU A 147 -22.59 -16.34 11.55
CA LEU A 147 -23.19 -17.66 11.81
C LEU A 147 -23.56 -18.40 10.51
N SER A 148 -23.84 -17.67 9.45
CA SER A 148 -24.12 -18.20 8.10
C SER A 148 -22.88 -18.61 7.33
N ASP A 149 -21.67 -18.23 7.76
CA ASP A 149 -20.42 -18.54 7.07
C ASP A 149 -20.05 -20.02 7.17
N ILE A 150 -19.71 -20.59 6.03
CA ILE A 150 -19.26 -21.97 5.98
C ILE A 150 -17.75 -22.02 6.27
N LYS A 151 -17.39 -22.35 7.50
CA LYS A 151 -15.99 -22.47 7.92
C LYS A 151 -15.35 -23.72 7.36
N ARG A 152 -14.14 -23.61 6.86
CA ARG A 152 -13.31 -24.73 6.41
C ARG A 152 -11.90 -24.59 6.92
N ARG A 153 -11.34 -25.68 7.42
CA ARG A 153 -9.95 -25.72 7.88
C ARG A 153 -9.01 -25.80 6.67
N VAL A 154 -8.00 -24.96 6.64
CA VAL A 154 -6.90 -25.08 5.68
C VAL A 154 -6.04 -26.28 6.08
N GLN A 155 -5.77 -27.18 5.13
CA GLN A 155 -4.87 -28.33 5.34
C GLN A 155 -3.42 -27.85 5.38
N SER A 156 -2.51 -28.69 5.88
CA SER A 156 -1.07 -28.40 5.98
C SER A 156 -0.41 -28.08 4.63
N ASN A 157 -1.00 -28.55 3.54
CA ASN A 157 -0.58 -28.24 2.17
C ASN A 157 -1.18 -26.96 1.59
N GLY A 158 -1.95 -26.19 2.39
CA GLY A 158 -2.59 -24.95 1.94
C GLY A 158 -3.88 -25.13 1.15
N ILE A 159 -4.45 -26.35 1.14
CA ILE A 159 -5.67 -26.65 0.40
C ILE A 159 -6.89 -26.66 1.33
N ILE A 160 -8.00 -26.12 0.85
CA ILE A 160 -9.33 -26.33 1.42
C ILE A 160 -10.20 -27.14 0.46
N ASN A 161 -11.01 -28.04 1.02
CA ASN A 161 -12.00 -28.80 0.25
C ASN A 161 -13.37 -28.14 0.41
N PHE A 162 -13.94 -27.65 -0.68
CA PHE A 162 -15.24 -27.01 -0.67
C PHE A 162 -16.07 -27.43 -1.88
N LYS A 163 -17.27 -27.98 -1.64
CA LYS A 163 -18.19 -28.43 -2.70
C LYS A 163 -17.52 -29.31 -3.74
N ARG A 164 -16.74 -30.31 -3.30
CA ARG A 164 -15.96 -31.24 -4.15
C ARG A 164 -14.84 -30.59 -4.99
N LYS A 165 -14.49 -29.32 -4.70
CA LYS A 165 -13.36 -28.62 -5.31
C LYS A 165 -12.21 -28.50 -4.32
N HIS A 166 -10.99 -28.65 -4.83
CA HIS A 166 -9.76 -28.37 -4.10
C HIS A 166 -9.36 -26.93 -4.41
N ILE A 167 -9.39 -26.05 -3.39
CA ILE A 167 -9.03 -24.64 -3.54
C ILE A 167 -7.71 -24.42 -2.79
N ASN A 168 -6.67 -24.04 -3.50
CA ASN A 168 -5.40 -23.70 -2.88
C ASN A 168 -5.46 -22.25 -2.41
N VAL A 169 -5.31 -22.05 -1.10
CA VAL A 169 -5.31 -20.72 -0.45
C VAL A 169 -3.92 -20.31 0.03
N GLY A 170 -2.91 -21.13 -0.26
CA GLY A 170 -1.55 -20.94 0.22
C GLY A 170 -1.35 -21.43 1.66
N LYS A 171 -0.10 -21.75 2.01
CA LYS A 171 0.28 -22.05 3.40
C LYS A 171 0.20 -20.76 4.22
N ALA A 172 -0.31 -20.88 5.44
CA ALA A 172 -0.33 -19.80 6.41
C ALA A 172 1.09 -19.45 6.86
#